data_580790284bff2535db20e82b671b2177
#
_entry.id   580790284bff2535db20e82b671b2177
#
_cell.length_a   1.000
_cell.length_b   1.000
_cell.length_c   1.000
_cell.angle_alpha   90.00
_cell.angle_beta   90.00
_cell.angle_gamma   90.00
#
_symmetry.space_group_name_H-M   'P 1'
#
loop_
_entity.id
_entity.type
_entity.pdbx_description
1 polymer ?
#
loop_
_entity_poly.entity_id
_entity_poly.type
_entity_poly.pdbx_seq_one_letter_code
_entity_poly.pdbx_strand_id
1 'polypeptide(L)'
;MKPVVYLNKSELESFEEANVKYCSGYLYEWEDEGVIHIHLAPLRHAFGKTSRIDILKRNQLQEPVTTNEPMVVLLPNSEVRAFVTWEGEIVEAEVSFIPKYEELYSRSKGILEVGALMDKKVLIIGLGSFGSQISIELAKAGIERFSLFDFDRVELHNLARHTCGINDLGRLKTDAIREAILGKNPYATVDKFPINILEAKEILERELASSDLVICATDNNQSRFLLSELLVKHEKPCIFGRAITRAEGGDVFIYRPGGPCYNCLIRSGALNTQEEEITDRSQLAAYVSEEEANAIVQVGLSSDIEPICNLMIKLALVELSRGRSTGIESLSEELTYPYYMWANRRERRHRLFAPFNNAGVKPTILRWYGAKISKMDGCPICGDGLIVLDEGDDINVTQTDLSDIKLDEA
;
A
#
# COMPACT_ATOMS: atom_id res chain seq x y z
N MET A 1 -16.47 -20.68 30.67
CA MET A 1 -16.41 -20.87 29.18
C MET A 1 -15.14 -21.66 28.92
N LYS A 2 -15.15 -22.62 27.98
CA LYS A 2 -13.91 -23.34 27.64
C LYS A 2 -13.02 -22.42 26.81
N PRO A 3 -11.72 -22.29 27.07
CA PRO A 3 -10.86 -21.43 26.26
C PRO A 3 -10.72 -22.00 24.85
N VAL A 4 -10.57 -21.09 23.86
CA VAL A 4 -10.34 -21.42 22.46
C VAL A 4 -8.94 -21.01 22.07
N VAL A 5 -8.15 -21.95 21.55
CA VAL A 5 -6.79 -21.73 21.07
C VAL A 5 -6.77 -21.62 19.57
N TYR A 6 -6.26 -20.51 19.06
CA TYR A 6 -5.99 -20.29 17.62
C TYR A 6 -4.55 -20.60 17.29
N LEU A 7 -4.34 -21.49 16.33
CA LEU A 7 -3.03 -21.91 15.83
C LEU A 7 -2.92 -21.60 14.34
N ASN A 8 -1.76 -21.07 13.94
CA ASN A 8 -1.49 -20.87 12.53
C ASN A 8 -1.15 -22.22 11.86
N LYS A 9 -2.00 -22.67 10.94
CA LYS A 9 -1.86 -23.95 10.29
C LYS A 9 -0.58 -24.08 9.48
N SER A 10 -0.17 -23.03 8.76
CA SER A 10 1.06 -23.05 7.98
C SER A 10 2.33 -23.10 8.85
N GLU A 11 2.31 -22.45 10.04
CA GLU A 11 3.41 -22.56 11.01
C GLU A 11 3.52 -23.98 11.55
N LEU A 12 2.40 -24.66 11.83
CA LEU A 12 2.39 -26.03 12.28
C LEU A 12 2.83 -27.03 11.20
N GLU A 13 2.39 -26.86 9.96
CA GLU A 13 2.83 -27.66 8.81
C GLU A 13 4.35 -27.55 8.65
N SER A 14 4.91 -26.34 8.73
CA SER A 14 6.37 -26.13 8.71
C SER A 14 7.08 -26.81 9.87
N PHE A 15 6.47 -26.84 11.06
CA PHE A 15 7.00 -27.57 12.20
C PHE A 15 6.88 -29.09 12.00
N GLU A 16 5.78 -29.59 11.42
CA GLU A 16 5.59 -31.03 11.11
C GLU A 16 6.63 -31.53 10.12
N GLU A 17 6.95 -30.75 9.08
CA GLU A 17 7.97 -31.08 8.07
C GLU A 17 9.39 -31.02 8.63
N ALA A 18 9.63 -30.16 9.62
CA ALA A 18 10.92 -30.06 10.27
C ALA A 18 11.25 -31.35 11.06
N ASN A 19 12.47 -31.86 10.92
CA ASN A 19 12.92 -33.03 11.65
C ASN A 19 13.26 -32.74 13.13
N VAL A 20 12.35 -32.02 13.80
CA VAL A 20 12.44 -31.67 15.22
C VAL A 20 11.20 -32.15 15.96
N LYS A 21 11.40 -32.63 17.19
CA LYS A 21 10.31 -33.15 18.04
C LYS A 21 9.73 -32.09 18.99
N TYR A 22 10.37 -30.94 19.09
CA TYR A 22 10.07 -29.90 20.05
C TYR A 22 10.40 -28.52 19.49
N CYS A 23 9.56 -27.55 19.76
CA CYS A 23 9.87 -26.13 19.64
C CYS A 23 9.13 -25.33 20.73
N SER A 24 9.57 -24.10 20.98
CA SER A 24 8.90 -23.20 21.90
C SER A 24 8.17 -22.12 21.10
N GLY A 25 6.89 -22.00 21.38
CA GLY A 25 6.03 -20.96 20.82
C GLY A 25 5.77 -19.80 21.78
N TYR A 26 5.00 -18.86 21.32
CA TYR A 26 4.53 -17.69 22.07
C TYR A 26 3.02 -17.78 22.20
N LEU A 27 2.55 -17.67 23.44
CA LEU A 27 1.14 -17.66 23.76
C LEU A 27 0.72 -16.23 24.09
N TYR A 28 -0.39 -15.79 23.50
CA TYR A 28 -1.02 -14.49 23.69
C TYR A 28 -2.46 -14.70 24.15
N GLU A 29 -2.79 -14.19 25.33
CA GLU A 29 -4.06 -14.42 25.99
C GLU A 29 -4.85 -13.12 26.13
N TRP A 30 -6.12 -13.15 25.72
CA TRP A 30 -7.13 -12.13 26.01
C TRP A 30 -8.01 -12.65 27.15
N GLU A 31 -7.62 -12.30 28.39
CA GLU A 31 -8.16 -12.87 29.64
C GLU A 31 -9.70 -12.80 29.72
N ASP A 32 -10.30 -11.70 29.26
CA ASP A 32 -11.75 -11.48 29.35
C ASP A 32 -12.57 -12.22 28.28
N GLU A 33 -11.93 -12.72 27.23
CA GLU A 33 -12.61 -13.29 26.06
C GLU A 33 -12.47 -14.81 25.96
N GLY A 34 -11.59 -15.41 26.72
CA GLY A 34 -11.29 -16.85 26.61
C GLY A 34 -10.61 -17.23 25.30
N VAL A 35 -9.90 -16.27 24.70
CA VAL A 35 -9.23 -16.44 23.41
C VAL A 35 -7.73 -16.45 23.61
N ILE A 36 -7.05 -17.44 23.06
CA ILE A 36 -5.61 -17.63 23.14
C ILE A 36 -5.07 -17.83 21.73
N HIS A 37 -4.09 -17.03 21.34
CA HIS A 37 -3.35 -17.23 20.10
C HIS A 37 -1.98 -17.81 20.38
N ILE A 38 -1.56 -18.81 19.62
CA ILE A 38 -0.23 -19.43 19.72
C ILE A 38 0.47 -19.29 18.38
N HIS A 39 1.67 -18.73 18.41
CA HIS A 39 2.53 -18.51 17.25
C HIS A 39 3.94 -19.06 17.49
N LEU A 40 4.60 -19.55 16.43
CA LEU A 40 6.00 -19.98 16.50
C LEU A 40 6.97 -18.80 16.58
N ALA A 41 6.60 -17.66 16.01
CA ALA A 41 7.36 -16.41 16.07
C ALA A 41 6.67 -15.37 16.96
N PRO A 42 7.44 -14.47 17.62
CA PRO A 42 6.84 -13.43 18.46
C PRO A 42 6.05 -12.43 17.60
N LEU A 43 4.82 -12.14 18.01
CA LEU A 43 4.05 -11.02 17.48
C LEU A 43 4.54 -9.73 18.12
N ARG A 44 4.93 -8.74 17.31
CA ARG A 44 5.48 -7.47 17.82
C ARG A 44 4.46 -6.55 18.47
N HIS A 45 3.19 -6.71 18.15
CA HIS A 45 2.08 -5.87 18.63
C HIS A 45 0.95 -6.70 19.25
N ALA A 46 1.30 -7.67 20.05
CA ALA A 46 0.29 -8.39 20.81
C ALA A 46 -0.18 -7.55 22.01
N PHE A 47 -1.48 -7.31 22.08
CA PHE A 47 -2.14 -6.85 23.29
C PHE A 47 -2.54 -8.08 24.08
N GLY A 48 -2.30 -8.06 25.38
CA GLY A 48 -2.62 -9.17 26.26
C GLY A 48 -1.40 -9.72 26.99
N LYS A 49 -1.65 -10.71 27.85
CA LYS A 49 -0.60 -11.39 28.58
C LYS A 49 0.16 -12.32 27.64
N THR A 50 1.47 -12.19 27.63
CA THR A 50 2.34 -13.01 26.78
C THR A 50 3.15 -13.98 27.63
N SER A 51 3.16 -15.26 27.25
CA SER A 51 3.96 -16.30 27.87
C SER A 51 4.59 -17.22 26.84
N ARG A 52 5.44 -18.14 27.30
CA ARG A 52 5.98 -19.21 26.45
C ARG A 52 5.12 -20.45 26.55
N ILE A 53 5.06 -21.21 25.48
CA ILE A 53 4.37 -22.49 25.42
C ILE A 53 5.21 -23.49 24.64
N ASP A 54 5.21 -24.73 25.10
CA ASP A 54 5.90 -25.82 24.46
C ASP A 54 5.03 -26.48 23.39
N ILE A 55 5.63 -26.74 22.23
CA ILE A 55 4.97 -27.44 21.11
C ILE A 55 5.74 -28.73 20.83
N LEU A 56 5.05 -29.84 20.96
CA LEU A 56 5.65 -31.18 20.99
C LEU A 56 5.02 -32.09 19.93
N LYS A 57 5.85 -32.90 19.25
CA LYS A 57 5.37 -34.05 18.45
C LYS A 57 5.39 -35.31 19.33
N ARG A 58 4.28 -36.01 19.43
CA ARG A 58 4.16 -37.28 20.15
C ARG A 58 3.45 -38.33 19.29
N ASN A 59 3.85 -39.57 19.42
CA ASN A 59 3.21 -40.67 18.71
C ASN A 59 1.90 -41.12 19.38
N GLN A 60 1.76 -40.91 20.67
CA GLN A 60 0.58 -41.21 21.47
C GLN A 60 0.50 -40.26 22.64
N LEU A 61 -0.70 -39.96 23.05
CA LEU A 61 -0.97 -39.22 24.28
C LEU A 61 -1.43 -40.23 25.34
N GLN A 62 -0.80 -40.21 26.52
CA GLN A 62 -1.31 -41.01 27.66
C GLN A 62 -2.51 -40.28 28.27
N GLU A 63 -3.65 -40.96 28.41
CA GLU A 63 -4.82 -40.41 29.08
C GLU A 63 -4.99 -41.02 30.48
N PRO A 64 -5.39 -40.23 31.49
CA PRO A 64 -5.63 -38.79 31.43
C PRO A 64 -4.30 -38.01 31.25
N VAL A 65 -4.37 -36.91 30.48
CA VAL A 65 -3.23 -36.02 30.32
C VAL A 65 -3.02 -35.27 31.62
N THR A 66 -1.97 -35.64 32.34
CA THR A 66 -1.49 -34.90 33.50
C THR A 66 -0.28 -34.06 33.05
N THR A 67 -0.51 -32.78 32.84
CA THR A 67 0.56 -31.81 32.57
C THR A 67 0.47 -30.69 33.59
N ASN A 68 1.62 -30.27 34.10
CA ASN A 68 1.72 -29.14 35.03
C ASN A 68 2.08 -27.83 34.32
N GLU A 69 2.29 -27.89 32.99
CA GLU A 69 2.67 -26.75 32.16
C GLU A 69 1.84 -26.69 30.88
N PRO A 70 1.56 -25.47 30.36
CA PRO A 70 0.86 -25.30 29.11
C PRO A 70 1.65 -25.90 27.94
N MET A 71 0.98 -26.63 27.06
CA MET A 71 1.63 -27.25 25.90
C MET A 71 0.67 -27.45 24.74
N VAL A 72 1.22 -27.49 23.53
CA VAL A 72 0.53 -27.98 22.32
C VAL A 72 1.15 -29.30 21.92
N VAL A 73 0.32 -30.29 21.67
CA VAL A 73 0.76 -31.63 21.24
C VAL A 73 0.24 -31.92 19.84
N LEU A 74 1.15 -32.18 18.92
CA LEU A 74 0.85 -32.70 17.60
C LEU A 74 0.95 -34.23 17.65
N LEU A 75 -0.15 -34.86 17.29
CA LEU A 75 -0.29 -36.30 17.20
C LEU A 75 -0.19 -36.78 15.74
N PRO A 76 0.02 -38.07 15.48
CA PRO A 76 -0.08 -38.63 14.13
C PRO A 76 -1.41 -38.25 13.47
N ASN A 77 -1.42 -38.10 12.15
CA ASN A 77 -2.55 -37.67 11.33
C ASN A 77 -2.95 -36.19 11.53
N SER A 78 -2.00 -35.33 11.93
CA SER A 78 -2.23 -33.89 12.13
C SER A 78 -3.31 -33.56 13.16
N GLU A 79 -3.57 -34.46 14.09
CA GLU A 79 -4.41 -34.16 15.26
C GLU A 79 -3.61 -33.26 16.22
N VAL A 80 -4.23 -32.15 16.63
CA VAL A 80 -3.60 -31.18 17.54
C VAL A 80 -4.45 -31.03 18.79
N ARG A 81 -3.80 -31.14 19.96
CA ARG A 81 -4.44 -30.87 21.25
C ARG A 81 -3.65 -29.78 21.98
N ALA A 82 -4.34 -28.84 22.55
CA ALA A 82 -3.75 -27.72 23.30
C ALA A 82 -4.19 -27.77 24.76
N PHE A 83 -3.24 -27.64 25.64
CA PHE A 83 -3.41 -27.59 27.10
C PHE A 83 -2.90 -26.22 27.56
N VAL A 84 -3.75 -25.44 28.17
CA VAL A 84 -3.48 -24.05 28.55
C VAL A 84 -3.84 -23.81 30.01
N THR A 85 -3.21 -22.83 30.64
CA THR A 85 -3.62 -22.37 31.96
C THR A 85 -4.87 -21.51 31.82
N TRP A 86 -5.97 -21.94 32.47
CA TRP A 86 -7.22 -21.21 32.51
C TRP A 86 -7.77 -21.21 33.93
N GLU A 87 -8.08 -20.03 34.48
CA GLU A 87 -8.57 -19.89 35.86
C GLU A 87 -7.64 -20.57 36.92
N GLY A 88 -6.34 -20.63 36.63
CA GLY A 88 -5.33 -21.22 37.53
C GLY A 88 -5.13 -22.73 37.38
N GLU A 89 -5.86 -23.39 36.49
CA GLU A 89 -5.73 -24.83 36.21
C GLU A 89 -5.30 -25.08 34.76
N ILE A 90 -4.65 -26.21 34.51
CA ILE A 90 -4.35 -26.65 33.15
C ILE A 90 -5.57 -27.37 32.61
N VAL A 91 -6.15 -26.79 31.56
CA VAL A 91 -7.33 -27.35 30.88
C VAL A 91 -7.04 -27.63 29.42
N GLU A 92 -7.74 -28.59 28.86
CA GLU A 92 -7.72 -28.81 27.43
C GLU A 92 -8.62 -27.78 26.74
N ALA A 93 -8.03 -26.97 25.86
CA ALA A 93 -8.72 -25.94 25.08
C ALA A 93 -9.35 -26.53 23.82
N GLU A 94 -10.35 -25.84 23.29
CA GLU A 94 -10.81 -26.06 21.93
C GLU A 94 -9.77 -25.49 20.97
N VAL A 95 -9.35 -26.27 19.96
CA VAL A 95 -8.38 -25.84 18.96
C VAL A 95 -9.09 -25.37 17.70
N SER A 96 -8.80 -24.14 17.31
CA SER A 96 -9.20 -23.54 16.04
C SER A 96 -7.95 -23.20 15.24
N PHE A 97 -8.02 -23.38 13.93
CA PHE A 97 -6.89 -23.05 13.07
C PHE A 97 -7.14 -21.72 12.37
N ILE A 98 -6.08 -20.90 12.29
CA ILE A 98 -6.08 -19.80 11.35
C ILE A 98 -6.09 -20.44 9.95
N PRO A 99 -7.14 -20.15 9.16
CA PRO A 99 -7.48 -20.93 7.98
C PRO A 99 -6.41 -20.83 6.88
N LYS A 100 -6.48 -21.75 5.91
CA LYS A 100 -5.70 -21.65 4.68
C LYS A 100 -6.09 -20.39 3.91
N TYR A 101 -5.19 -19.94 3.05
CA TYR A 101 -5.35 -18.76 2.22
C TYR A 101 -6.72 -18.64 1.54
N GLU A 102 -7.19 -19.72 0.94
CA GLU A 102 -8.48 -19.77 0.24
C GLU A 102 -9.69 -19.54 1.16
N GLU A 103 -9.60 -19.94 2.42
CA GLU A 103 -10.65 -19.75 3.42
C GLU A 103 -10.65 -18.29 3.93
N LEU A 104 -9.47 -17.65 4.04
CA LEU A 104 -9.35 -16.25 4.43
C LEU A 104 -10.16 -15.34 3.50
N TYR A 105 -10.14 -15.65 2.20
CA TYR A 105 -10.82 -14.88 1.16
C TYR A 105 -12.13 -15.49 0.66
N SER A 106 -12.69 -16.46 1.37
CA SER A 106 -13.90 -17.18 0.96
C SER A 106 -15.12 -16.27 0.70
N ARG A 107 -15.18 -15.12 1.38
CA ARG A 107 -16.24 -14.12 1.23
C ARG A 107 -16.09 -13.25 -0.04
N SER A 108 -14.93 -13.23 -0.67
CA SER A 108 -14.67 -12.52 -1.92
C SER A 108 -14.99 -13.36 -3.16
N LYS A 109 -15.24 -14.65 -2.97
CA LYS A 109 -15.51 -15.59 -4.07
C LYS A 109 -16.73 -15.15 -4.88
N GLY A 110 -16.59 -15.13 -6.19
CA GLY A 110 -17.63 -14.66 -7.12
C GLY A 110 -17.61 -13.14 -7.38
N ILE A 111 -16.83 -12.36 -6.60
CA ILE A 111 -16.56 -10.94 -6.84
C ILE A 111 -15.15 -10.79 -7.40
N LEU A 112 -14.18 -11.30 -6.64
CA LEU A 112 -12.78 -11.31 -7.02
C LEU A 112 -12.20 -12.68 -6.67
N GLU A 113 -11.83 -13.43 -7.69
CA GLU A 113 -11.19 -14.73 -7.48
C GLU A 113 -9.75 -14.50 -7.03
N VAL A 114 -9.47 -14.80 -5.78
CA VAL A 114 -8.17 -14.51 -5.14
C VAL A 114 -7.02 -15.20 -5.89
N GLY A 115 -7.23 -16.39 -6.44
CA GLY A 115 -6.26 -17.07 -7.31
C GLY A 115 -5.81 -16.23 -8.52
N ALA A 116 -6.56 -15.17 -8.89
CA ALA A 116 -6.15 -14.23 -9.91
C ALA A 116 -5.06 -13.24 -9.45
N LEU A 117 -4.81 -13.13 -8.15
CA LEU A 117 -3.91 -12.15 -7.57
C LEU A 117 -2.72 -12.74 -6.80
N MET A 118 -2.74 -14.04 -6.47
CA MET A 118 -1.74 -14.71 -5.62
C MET A 118 -0.31 -14.59 -6.13
N ASP A 119 -0.11 -14.66 -7.45
CA ASP A 119 1.20 -14.60 -8.10
C ASP A 119 1.68 -13.17 -8.37
N LYS A 120 0.84 -12.18 -8.08
CA LYS A 120 1.09 -10.79 -8.41
C LYS A 120 2.00 -10.10 -7.40
N LYS A 121 2.94 -9.31 -7.92
CA LYS A 121 3.84 -8.46 -7.13
C LYS A 121 3.51 -7.00 -7.34
N VAL A 122 3.27 -6.28 -6.25
CA VAL A 122 3.01 -4.83 -6.25
C VAL A 122 4.17 -4.09 -5.61
N LEU A 123 4.72 -3.13 -6.36
CA LEU A 123 5.72 -2.18 -5.87
C LEU A 123 5.00 -0.91 -5.41
N ILE A 124 5.16 -0.54 -4.14
CA ILE A 124 4.54 0.66 -3.55
C ILE A 124 5.63 1.63 -3.14
N ILE A 125 5.57 2.85 -3.68
CA ILE A 125 6.55 3.91 -3.45
C ILE A 125 5.87 5.07 -2.75
N GLY A 126 6.37 5.37 -1.54
CA GLY A 126 5.73 6.28 -0.59
C GLY A 126 4.67 5.55 0.26
N LEU A 127 4.89 5.51 1.57
CA LEU A 127 3.99 4.88 2.55
C LEU A 127 3.36 5.92 3.48
N GLY A 128 3.05 7.10 2.95
CA GLY A 128 2.26 8.11 3.64
C GLY A 128 0.77 7.73 3.70
N SER A 129 -0.10 8.73 3.72
CA SER A 129 -1.55 8.54 3.81
C SER A 129 -2.12 7.64 2.71
N PHE A 130 -1.63 7.77 1.47
CA PHE A 130 -2.05 6.96 0.34
C PHE A 130 -1.46 5.55 0.40
N GLY A 131 -0.14 5.44 0.37
CA GLY A 131 0.52 4.15 0.25
C GLY A 131 0.25 3.22 1.42
N SER A 132 0.09 3.75 2.64
CA SER A 132 -0.26 2.94 3.80
C SER A 132 -1.65 2.30 3.66
N GLN A 133 -2.67 3.07 3.26
CA GLN A 133 -4.02 2.56 3.05
C GLN A 133 -4.09 1.56 1.88
N ILE A 134 -3.49 1.93 0.74
CA ILE A 134 -3.48 1.08 -0.45
C ILE A 134 -2.81 -0.27 -0.16
N SER A 135 -1.69 -0.28 0.57
CA SER A 135 -0.98 -1.50 0.96
C SER A 135 -1.89 -2.46 1.73
N ILE A 136 -2.63 -1.95 2.71
CA ILE A 136 -3.53 -2.74 3.54
C ILE A 136 -4.72 -3.28 2.72
N GLU A 137 -5.33 -2.45 1.88
CA GLU A 137 -6.48 -2.86 1.08
C GLU A 137 -6.09 -3.88 0.00
N LEU A 138 -4.91 -3.76 -0.61
CA LEU A 138 -4.40 -4.77 -1.54
C LEU A 138 -4.09 -6.09 -0.83
N ALA A 139 -3.55 -6.05 0.40
CA ALA A 139 -3.36 -7.26 1.22
C ALA A 139 -4.69 -7.93 1.55
N LYS A 140 -5.74 -7.18 1.90
CA LYS A 140 -7.11 -7.68 2.10
C LYS A 140 -7.73 -8.25 0.83
N ALA A 141 -7.33 -7.77 -0.34
CA ALA A 141 -7.77 -8.30 -1.62
C ALA A 141 -7.03 -9.59 -2.04
N GLY A 142 -5.97 -9.97 -1.32
CA GLY A 142 -5.26 -11.22 -1.56
C GLY A 142 -3.95 -11.09 -2.35
N ILE A 143 -3.41 -9.89 -2.49
CA ILE A 143 -2.05 -9.72 -3.00
C ILE A 143 -1.06 -10.33 -2.01
N GLU A 144 -0.14 -11.15 -2.50
CA GLU A 144 0.85 -11.84 -1.65
C GLU A 144 2.25 -11.24 -1.70
N ARG A 145 2.61 -10.50 -2.75
CA ARG A 145 3.98 -10.05 -2.93
C ARG A 145 4.05 -8.53 -3.01
N PHE A 146 4.79 -7.95 -2.07
CA PHE A 146 4.95 -6.50 -1.94
C PHE A 146 6.43 -6.12 -1.92
N SER A 147 6.78 -5.01 -2.59
CA SER A 147 8.01 -4.26 -2.38
C SER A 147 7.64 -2.86 -1.91
N LEU A 148 8.12 -2.46 -0.73
CA LEU A 148 7.76 -1.21 -0.07
C LEU A 148 8.95 -0.27 -0.01
N PHE A 149 8.81 0.92 -0.60
CA PHE A 149 9.82 1.99 -0.55
C PHE A 149 9.30 3.19 0.23
N ASP A 150 9.97 3.53 1.30
CA ASP A 150 9.79 4.76 2.08
C ASP A 150 10.96 4.91 3.06
N PHE A 151 11.57 6.08 3.15
CA PHE A 151 12.71 6.34 4.03
C PHE A 151 12.33 6.96 5.37
N ASP A 152 11.06 7.36 5.52
CA ASP A 152 10.57 8.07 6.70
C ASP A 152 10.26 7.16 7.88
N ARG A 153 10.13 7.82 9.02
CA ARG A 153 9.58 7.24 10.25
C ARG A 153 8.14 7.71 10.46
N VAL A 154 7.39 6.94 11.23
CA VAL A 154 6.05 7.32 11.66
C VAL A 154 6.16 8.46 12.67
N GLU A 155 5.52 9.59 12.37
CA GLU A 155 5.49 10.78 13.20
C GLU A 155 4.08 11.05 13.74
N LEU A 156 4.00 11.81 14.83
CA LEU A 156 2.73 12.07 15.51
C LEU A 156 1.66 12.66 14.57
N HIS A 157 2.04 13.61 13.72
CA HIS A 157 1.14 14.25 12.77
C HIS A 157 0.68 13.31 11.63
N ASN A 158 1.31 12.16 11.46
CA ASN A 158 0.86 11.16 10.50
C ASN A 158 -0.42 10.44 11.00
N LEU A 159 -0.56 10.22 12.30
CA LEU A 159 -1.60 9.34 12.87
C LEU A 159 -3.02 9.73 12.46
N ALA A 160 -3.27 11.01 12.22
CA ALA A 160 -4.59 11.48 11.82
C ALA A 160 -5.06 10.98 10.43
N ARG A 161 -4.15 10.45 9.61
CA ARG A 161 -4.45 10.03 8.23
C ARG A 161 -3.68 8.80 7.74
N HIS A 162 -2.88 8.21 8.63
CA HIS A 162 -2.07 7.03 8.34
C HIS A 162 -2.72 5.79 8.97
N THR A 163 -2.44 4.61 8.44
CA THR A 163 -2.94 3.35 9.01
C THR A 163 -2.20 2.91 10.27
N CYS A 164 -1.04 3.51 10.55
CA CYS A 164 -0.28 3.27 11.77
C CYS A 164 -0.95 3.91 12.98
N GLY A 165 -0.76 3.29 14.15
CA GLY A 165 -1.24 3.77 15.43
C GLY A 165 -0.14 4.38 16.31
N ILE A 166 -0.53 4.76 17.55
CA ILE A 166 0.38 5.36 18.54
C ILE A 166 1.58 4.47 18.86
N ASN A 167 1.42 3.16 18.78
CA ASN A 167 2.47 2.19 19.06
C ASN A 167 3.54 2.11 17.96
N ASP A 168 3.30 2.74 16.83
CA ASP A 168 4.23 2.78 15.69
C ASP A 168 5.10 4.04 15.67
N LEU A 169 4.91 4.97 16.59
CA LEU A 169 5.69 6.21 16.63
C LEU A 169 7.19 5.94 16.66
N GLY A 170 7.92 6.62 15.76
CA GLY A 170 9.37 6.50 15.62
C GLY A 170 9.84 5.28 14.82
N ARG A 171 8.97 4.33 14.49
CA ARG A 171 9.31 3.18 13.66
C ARG A 171 9.47 3.59 12.19
N LEU A 172 10.24 2.85 11.43
CA LEU A 172 10.26 3.01 9.98
C LEU A 172 8.87 2.70 9.41
N LYS A 173 8.36 3.54 8.50
CA LYS A 173 7.06 3.31 7.85
C LYS A 173 7.03 1.96 7.14
N THR A 174 8.13 1.55 6.50
CA THR A 174 8.25 0.24 5.85
C THR A 174 8.07 -0.93 6.81
N ASP A 175 8.56 -0.82 8.04
CA ASP A 175 8.39 -1.86 9.07
C ASP A 175 6.96 -1.92 9.59
N ALA A 176 6.39 -0.78 9.91
CA ALA A 176 5.03 -0.68 10.43
C ALA A 176 3.99 -1.19 9.40
N ILE A 177 4.13 -0.79 8.14
CA ILE A 177 3.21 -1.22 7.07
C ILE A 177 3.41 -2.70 6.73
N ARG A 178 4.65 -3.22 6.72
CA ARG A 178 4.88 -4.66 6.57
C ARG A 178 4.10 -5.47 7.60
N GLU A 179 4.17 -5.09 8.86
CA GLU A 179 3.45 -5.79 9.93
C GLU A 179 1.93 -5.66 9.78
N ALA A 180 1.45 -4.48 9.38
CA ALA A 180 0.03 -4.28 9.12
C ALA A 180 -0.47 -5.13 7.94
N ILE A 181 0.32 -5.29 6.87
CA ILE A 181 0.04 -6.21 5.75
C ILE A 181 -0.06 -7.65 6.28
N LEU A 182 0.97 -8.11 7.02
CA LEU A 182 1.01 -9.47 7.56
C LEU A 182 -0.14 -9.74 8.56
N GLY A 183 -0.60 -8.71 9.27
CA GLY A 183 -1.78 -8.78 10.12
C GLY A 183 -3.10 -8.96 9.36
N LYS A 184 -3.14 -8.70 8.05
CA LYS A 184 -4.31 -8.91 7.18
C LYS A 184 -4.13 -10.10 6.26
N ASN A 185 -2.93 -10.28 5.73
CA ASN A 185 -2.56 -11.43 4.91
C ASN A 185 -1.28 -12.07 5.47
N PRO A 186 -1.41 -13.06 6.36
CA PRO A 186 -0.25 -13.72 6.99
C PRO A 186 0.62 -14.49 5.99
N TYR A 187 0.12 -14.73 4.77
CA TYR A 187 0.84 -15.42 3.70
C TYR A 187 1.66 -14.48 2.80
N ALA A 188 1.55 -13.18 3.02
CA ALA A 188 2.24 -12.20 2.19
C ALA A 188 3.76 -12.22 2.43
N THR A 189 4.49 -12.05 1.35
CA THR A 189 5.93 -11.76 1.35
C THR A 189 6.13 -10.28 1.10
N VAL A 190 6.84 -9.60 2.00
CA VAL A 190 7.01 -8.15 1.97
C VAL A 190 8.48 -7.79 2.05
N ASP A 191 9.04 -7.33 0.94
CA ASP A 191 10.37 -6.75 0.85
C ASP A 191 10.33 -5.27 1.22
N LYS A 192 11.31 -4.81 2.01
CA LYS A 192 11.35 -3.45 2.57
C LYS A 192 12.60 -2.73 2.11
N PHE A 193 12.43 -1.51 1.65
CA PHE A 193 13.48 -0.63 1.20
C PHE A 193 13.33 0.73 1.91
N PRO A 194 13.93 0.90 3.10
CA PRO A 194 13.87 2.16 3.86
C PRO A 194 14.88 3.18 3.29
N ILE A 195 14.73 3.50 2.02
CA ILE A 195 15.66 4.33 1.23
C ILE A 195 14.88 5.29 0.33
N ASN A 196 15.52 6.43 0.03
CA ASN A 196 15.02 7.38 -0.95
C ASN A 196 15.27 6.83 -2.37
N ILE A 197 14.22 6.73 -3.18
CA ILE A 197 14.33 6.22 -4.55
C ILE A 197 15.23 7.08 -5.45
N LEU A 198 15.37 8.37 -5.17
CA LEU A 198 16.26 9.27 -5.92
C LEU A 198 17.76 8.92 -5.71
N GLU A 199 18.08 8.27 -4.59
CA GLU A 199 19.45 7.88 -4.22
C GLU A 199 19.74 6.40 -4.53
N ALA A 200 18.70 5.62 -4.88
CA ALA A 200 18.79 4.17 -5.03
C ALA A 200 18.18 3.67 -6.34
N LYS A 201 18.46 4.36 -7.44
CA LYS A 201 17.88 4.08 -8.77
C LYS A 201 18.04 2.62 -9.21
N GLU A 202 19.19 1.99 -9.00
CA GLU A 202 19.45 0.60 -9.40
C GLU A 202 18.58 -0.39 -8.63
N ILE A 203 18.40 -0.17 -7.32
CA ILE A 203 17.53 -1.01 -6.49
C ILE A 203 16.10 -0.85 -6.93
N LEU A 204 15.65 0.40 -7.14
CA LEU A 204 14.31 0.71 -7.63
C LEU A 204 14.05 0.03 -8.98
N GLU A 205 14.98 0.14 -9.92
CA GLU A 205 14.84 -0.42 -11.26
C GLU A 205 14.70 -1.94 -11.23
N ARG A 206 15.49 -2.63 -10.41
CA ARG A 206 15.40 -4.08 -10.21
C ARG A 206 14.03 -4.51 -9.66
N GLU A 207 13.54 -3.81 -8.62
CA GLU A 207 12.25 -4.10 -8.02
C GLU A 207 11.08 -3.79 -8.98
N LEU A 208 11.19 -2.69 -9.72
CA LEU A 208 10.22 -2.29 -10.74
C LEU A 208 10.15 -3.33 -11.87
N ALA A 209 11.28 -3.79 -12.38
CA ALA A 209 11.33 -4.78 -13.46
C ALA A 209 10.67 -6.11 -13.06
N SER A 210 10.73 -6.49 -11.78
CA SER A 210 10.12 -7.71 -11.23
C SER A 210 8.66 -7.55 -10.80
N SER A 211 8.09 -6.34 -10.82
CA SER A 211 6.72 -6.08 -10.38
C SER A 211 5.70 -6.20 -11.51
N ASP A 212 4.45 -6.54 -11.17
CA ASP A 212 3.31 -6.54 -12.09
C ASP A 212 2.64 -5.16 -12.16
N LEU A 213 2.68 -4.40 -11.07
CA LEU A 213 2.09 -3.08 -10.95
C LEU A 213 2.93 -2.22 -10.01
N VAL A 214 3.04 -0.93 -10.34
CA VAL A 214 3.64 0.09 -9.47
C VAL A 214 2.55 1.03 -8.96
N ILE A 215 2.61 1.35 -7.67
CA ILE A 215 1.81 2.40 -7.03
C ILE A 215 2.75 3.54 -6.63
N CYS A 216 2.55 4.70 -7.22
CA CYS A 216 3.27 5.92 -6.89
C CYS A 216 2.42 6.78 -5.95
N ALA A 217 2.74 6.75 -4.67
CA ALA A 217 2.09 7.50 -3.60
C ALA A 217 3.04 8.56 -2.98
N THR A 218 4.03 9.02 -3.75
CA THR A 218 4.95 10.08 -3.35
C THR A 218 4.31 11.45 -3.51
N ASP A 219 4.80 12.42 -2.76
CA ASP A 219 4.33 13.80 -2.72
C ASP A 219 5.21 14.78 -3.50
N ASN A 220 6.24 14.32 -4.22
CA ASN A 220 7.14 15.17 -4.99
C ASN A 220 7.24 14.77 -6.47
N ASN A 221 7.44 15.76 -7.33
CA ASN A 221 7.50 15.55 -8.77
C ASN A 221 8.81 14.90 -9.23
N GLN A 222 9.92 15.06 -8.51
CA GLN A 222 11.20 14.44 -8.90
C GLN A 222 11.10 12.93 -8.92
N SER A 223 10.49 12.33 -7.88
CA SER A 223 10.24 10.89 -7.82
C SER A 223 9.29 10.41 -8.92
N ARG A 224 8.25 11.20 -9.24
CA ARG A 224 7.30 10.86 -10.29
C ARG A 224 7.92 10.90 -11.69
N PHE A 225 8.80 11.86 -11.97
CA PHE A 225 9.54 11.91 -13.23
C PHE A 225 10.52 10.75 -13.36
N LEU A 226 11.33 10.48 -12.33
CA LEU A 226 12.21 9.31 -12.32
C LEU A 226 11.43 8.01 -12.58
N LEU A 227 10.31 7.84 -11.88
CA LEU A 227 9.45 6.69 -12.11
C LEU A 227 8.92 6.64 -13.53
N SER A 228 8.47 7.77 -14.09
CA SER A 228 7.94 7.82 -15.45
C SER A 228 8.96 7.33 -16.49
N GLU A 229 10.23 7.66 -16.34
CA GLU A 229 11.31 7.16 -17.20
C GLU A 229 11.47 5.64 -17.10
N LEU A 230 11.58 5.13 -15.87
CA LEU A 230 11.77 3.70 -15.62
C LEU A 230 10.55 2.88 -16.06
N LEU A 231 9.35 3.39 -15.85
CA LEU A 231 8.10 2.73 -16.24
C LEU A 231 7.98 2.58 -17.76
N VAL A 232 8.37 3.61 -18.51
CA VAL A 232 8.41 3.54 -19.98
C VAL A 232 9.48 2.56 -20.43
N LYS A 233 10.67 2.61 -19.87
CA LYS A 233 11.80 1.71 -20.18
C LYS A 233 11.44 0.23 -19.96
N HIS A 234 10.73 -0.08 -18.89
CA HIS A 234 10.41 -1.48 -18.47
C HIS A 234 8.99 -1.90 -18.83
N GLU A 235 8.23 -1.05 -19.51
CA GLU A 235 6.85 -1.33 -19.91
C GLU A 235 5.96 -1.79 -18.75
N LYS A 236 6.07 -1.12 -17.58
CA LYS A 236 5.32 -1.48 -16.38
C LYS A 236 4.16 -0.51 -16.12
N PRO A 237 2.94 -1.01 -15.87
CA PRO A 237 1.83 -0.13 -15.50
C PRO A 237 2.06 0.50 -14.14
N CYS A 238 1.60 1.76 -14.00
CA CYS A 238 1.71 2.49 -12.74
C CYS A 238 0.48 3.35 -12.48
N ILE A 239 0.07 3.41 -11.23
CA ILE A 239 -1.00 4.28 -10.75
C ILE A 239 -0.39 5.35 -9.87
N PHE A 240 -0.56 6.61 -10.28
CA PHE A 240 -0.13 7.80 -9.55
C PHE A 240 -1.36 8.41 -8.87
N GLY A 241 -1.24 8.79 -7.61
CA GLY A 241 -2.30 9.48 -6.89
C GLY A 241 -1.80 10.73 -6.20
N ARG A 242 -2.65 11.78 -6.18
CA ARG A 242 -2.35 13.04 -5.51
C ARG A 242 -3.59 13.59 -4.82
N ALA A 243 -3.40 14.22 -3.66
CA ALA A 243 -4.35 15.14 -3.10
C ALA A 243 -3.89 16.57 -3.40
N ILE A 244 -4.81 17.42 -3.82
CA ILE A 244 -4.57 18.85 -3.92
C ILE A 244 -4.53 19.43 -2.52
N THR A 245 -3.82 20.54 -2.33
CA THR A 245 -3.73 21.24 -1.04
C THR A 245 -5.08 21.27 -0.31
N ARG A 246 -5.07 20.93 1.00
CA ARG A 246 -6.26 20.79 1.86
C ARG A 246 -7.24 19.69 1.43
N ALA A 247 -6.86 18.82 0.52
CA ALA A 247 -7.71 17.79 -0.09
C ALA A 247 -9.06 18.34 -0.60
N GLU A 248 -9.07 19.54 -1.18
CA GLU A 248 -10.24 20.07 -1.89
C GLU A 248 -10.66 19.21 -3.06
N GLY A 249 -9.71 18.46 -3.55
CA GLY A 249 -9.84 17.42 -4.54
C GLY A 249 -8.56 16.61 -4.61
N GLY A 250 -8.46 15.85 -5.67
CA GLY A 250 -7.29 15.05 -5.97
C GLY A 250 -7.40 14.42 -7.34
N ASP A 251 -6.38 13.71 -7.72
CA ASP A 251 -6.39 13.03 -9.01
C ASP A 251 -5.69 11.68 -8.94
N VAL A 252 -6.05 10.85 -9.92
CA VAL A 252 -5.44 9.57 -10.16
C VAL A 252 -5.09 9.48 -11.64
N PHE A 253 -3.83 9.22 -11.93
CA PHE A 253 -3.34 8.96 -13.28
C PHE A 253 -2.84 7.53 -13.37
N ILE A 254 -3.28 6.81 -14.41
CA ILE A 254 -2.77 5.48 -14.70
C ILE A 254 -1.95 5.51 -15.98
N TYR A 255 -0.67 5.15 -15.86
CA TYR A 255 0.19 4.83 -16.97
C TYR A 255 0.01 3.37 -17.36
N ARG A 256 -0.26 3.11 -18.63
CA ARG A 256 -0.21 1.80 -19.25
C ARG A 256 0.83 1.79 -20.36
N PRO A 257 1.60 0.71 -20.53
CA PRO A 257 2.58 0.61 -21.60
C PRO A 257 2.01 1.02 -22.98
N GLY A 258 2.75 1.86 -23.70
CA GLY A 258 2.32 2.43 -24.97
C GLY A 258 1.39 3.64 -24.88
N GLY A 259 0.83 3.92 -23.71
CA GLY A 259 -0.03 5.09 -23.46
C GLY A 259 0.74 6.36 -23.10
N PRO A 260 0.02 7.44 -22.73
CA PRO A 260 0.64 8.68 -22.26
C PRO A 260 1.38 8.44 -20.94
N CYS A 261 2.62 8.92 -20.84
CA CYS A 261 3.39 8.87 -19.61
C CYS A 261 3.07 10.07 -18.68
N TYR A 262 3.64 10.10 -17.47
CA TYR A 262 3.41 11.20 -16.52
C TYR A 262 3.84 12.56 -17.08
N ASN A 263 4.90 12.61 -17.89
CA ASN A 263 5.31 13.85 -18.55
C ASN A 263 4.27 14.34 -19.60
N CYS A 264 3.59 13.43 -20.30
CA CYS A 264 2.48 13.81 -21.19
C CYS A 264 1.33 14.43 -20.39
N LEU A 265 1.02 13.88 -19.20
CA LEU A 265 0.00 14.44 -18.31
C LEU A 265 0.36 15.88 -17.90
N ILE A 266 1.60 16.11 -17.43
CA ILE A 266 2.06 17.45 -17.05
C ILE A 266 1.95 18.43 -18.23
N ARG A 267 2.48 18.06 -19.39
CA ARG A 267 2.49 18.92 -20.59
C ARG A 267 1.11 19.12 -21.22
N SER A 268 0.14 18.29 -20.89
CA SER A 268 -1.24 18.48 -21.37
C SER A 268 -1.94 19.69 -20.76
N GLY A 269 -1.36 20.30 -19.71
CA GLY A 269 -2.00 21.36 -18.94
C GLY A 269 -3.18 20.88 -18.08
N ALA A 270 -3.42 19.57 -18.00
CA ALA A 270 -4.48 19.02 -17.15
C ALA A 270 -4.16 19.19 -15.64
N LEU A 271 -2.89 19.38 -15.32
CA LEU A 271 -2.41 19.66 -13.98
C LEU A 271 -1.97 21.11 -13.88
N ASN A 272 -2.46 21.81 -12.86
CA ASN A 272 -1.90 23.09 -12.49
C ASN A 272 -0.71 22.84 -11.54
N THR A 273 0.50 22.82 -12.10
CA THR A 273 1.72 22.50 -11.36
C THR A 273 2.14 23.60 -10.37
N GLN A 274 1.56 24.79 -10.47
CA GLN A 274 1.90 25.90 -9.56
C GLN A 274 1.22 25.80 -8.18
N GLU A 275 0.15 25.01 -8.08
CA GLU A 275 -0.54 24.75 -6.81
C GLU A 275 -0.03 23.45 -6.13
N GLU A 276 1.00 22.85 -6.72
CA GLU A 276 1.55 21.59 -6.26
C GLU A 276 2.60 21.78 -5.20
N GLU A 277 2.39 21.03 -4.16
CA GLU A 277 3.42 20.49 -3.29
C GLU A 277 4.43 21.48 -2.74
N ILE A 278 4.19 21.83 -1.53
CA ILE A 278 5.23 22.39 -0.68
C ILE A 278 6.19 21.25 -0.36
N THR A 279 7.10 21.00 -1.28
CA THR A 279 8.08 19.92 -1.18
C THR A 279 9.29 20.29 -0.33
N ASP A 280 9.53 21.58 -0.11
CA ASP A 280 10.71 22.02 0.65
C ASP A 280 10.34 23.04 1.73
N ARG A 281 10.08 22.53 2.93
CA ARG A 281 9.86 23.37 4.13
C ARG A 281 11.01 24.32 4.40
N SER A 282 12.25 23.98 4.00
CA SER A 282 13.43 24.81 4.24
C SER A 282 13.45 26.04 3.34
N GLN A 283 12.95 25.94 2.12
CA GLN A 283 12.84 27.09 1.21
C GLN A 283 11.68 28.00 1.59
N LEU A 284 10.56 27.44 2.07
CA LEU A 284 9.43 28.24 2.56
C LEU A 284 9.74 28.96 3.86
N ALA A 285 10.42 28.34 4.80
CA ALA A 285 10.82 28.97 6.07
C ALA A 285 11.76 30.16 5.88
N ALA A 286 12.42 30.28 4.73
CA ALA A 286 13.25 31.44 4.40
C ALA A 286 12.45 32.69 3.96
N TYR A 287 11.16 32.53 3.58
CA TYR A 287 10.35 33.60 3.00
C TYR A 287 9.03 33.88 3.71
N VAL A 288 8.57 33.00 4.58
CA VAL A 288 7.29 33.13 5.31
C VAL A 288 7.48 32.78 6.77
N SER A 289 6.61 33.29 7.65
CA SER A 289 6.62 32.92 9.06
C SER A 289 6.32 31.43 9.27
N GLU A 290 6.75 30.87 10.40
CA GLU A 290 6.49 29.47 10.74
C GLU A 290 4.98 29.16 10.81
N GLU A 291 4.15 30.15 11.22
CA GLU A 291 2.69 30.04 11.22
C GLU A 291 2.12 30.01 9.79
N GLU A 292 2.66 30.85 8.88
CA GLU A 292 2.25 30.84 7.47
C GLU A 292 2.72 29.59 6.75
N ALA A 293 3.94 29.09 7.01
CA ALA A 293 4.44 27.83 6.48
C ALA A 293 3.57 26.63 6.94
N ASN A 294 3.18 26.59 8.20
CA ASN A 294 2.28 25.58 8.74
C ASN A 294 0.85 25.68 8.19
N ALA A 295 0.37 26.89 7.91
CA ALA A 295 -0.96 27.12 7.29
C ALA A 295 -0.98 26.65 5.82
N ILE A 296 0.14 26.66 5.14
CA ILE A 296 0.27 26.24 3.75
C ILE A 296 0.31 24.69 3.63
N VAL A 297 0.84 23.97 4.63
CA VAL A 297 0.95 22.48 4.65
C VAL A 297 -0.34 21.80 5.17
N GLN A 298 -1.51 22.26 4.77
CA GLN A 298 -2.76 21.60 5.15
C GLN A 298 -3.05 20.45 4.17
N VAL A 299 -2.79 19.22 4.60
CA VAL A 299 -2.86 18.03 3.75
C VAL A 299 -4.28 17.48 3.56
N GLY A 300 -5.25 17.93 4.34
CA GLY A 300 -6.63 17.47 4.35
C GLY A 300 -6.92 16.37 5.37
N LEU A 301 -8.18 16.04 5.51
CA LEU A 301 -8.67 14.99 6.40
C LEU A 301 -8.44 13.59 5.77
N SER A 302 -8.35 12.55 6.58
CA SER A 302 -8.31 11.16 6.10
C SER A 302 -9.50 10.85 5.19
N SER A 303 -10.71 11.24 5.60
CA SER A 303 -11.94 11.04 4.83
C SER A 303 -11.97 11.76 3.47
N ASP A 304 -11.18 12.80 3.30
CA ASP A 304 -11.03 13.52 2.02
C ASP A 304 -10.07 12.80 1.07
N ILE A 305 -9.12 12.05 1.64
CA ILE A 305 -8.08 11.30 0.92
C ILE A 305 -8.60 9.91 0.49
N GLU A 306 -9.40 9.27 1.33
CA GLU A 306 -9.93 7.92 1.10
C GLU A 306 -10.58 7.70 -0.27
N PRO A 307 -11.40 8.61 -0.82
CA PRO A 307 -11.97 8.42 -2.16
C PRO A 307 -10.91 8.24 -3.23
N ILE A 308 -9.77 8.94 -3.11
CA ILE A 308 -8.66 8.87 -4.04
C ILE A 308 -7.97 7.51 -3.90
N CYS A 309 -7.66 7.09 -2.67
CA CYS A 309 -7.10 5.76 -2.39
C CYS A 309 -8.02 4.65 -2.94
N ASN A 310 -9.32 4.75 -2.74
CA ASN A 310 -10.30 3.76 -3.21
C ASN A 310 -10.31 3.63 -4.74
N LEU A 311 -10.20 4.73 -5.49
CA LEU A 311 -10.08 4.64 -6.94
C LEU A 311 -8.76 4.01 -7.36
N MET A 312 -7.64 4.37 -6.72
CA MET A 312 -6.34 3.74 -6.99
C MET A 312 -6.37 2.24 -6.75
N ILE A 313 -7.02 1.79 -5.67
CA ILE A 313 -7.19 0.37 -5.35
C ILE A 313 -8.03 -0.33 -6.42
N LYS A 314 -9.17 0.25 -6.82
CA LYS A 314 -10.01 -0.32 -7.89
C LYS A 314 -9.26 -0.44 -9.22
N LEU A 315 -8.53 0.58 -9.61
CA LEU A 315 -7.67 0.54 -10.80
C LEU A 315 -6.57 -0.53 -10.65
N ALA A 316 -5.96 -0.66 -9.47
CA ALA A 316 -4.94 -1.67 -9.21
C ALA A 316 -5.51 -3.10 -9.37
N LEU A 317 -6.67 -3.37 -8.79
CA LEU A 317 -7.34 -4.67 -8.92
C LEU A 317 -7.70 -4.99 -10.37
N VAL A 318 -8.21 -4.01 -11.12
CA VAL A 318 -8.50 -4.16 -12.56
C VAL A 318 -7.23 -4.45 -13.36
N GLU A 319 -6.14 -3.70 -13.13
CA GLU A 319 -4.89 -3.93 -13.86
C GLU A 319 -4.26 -5.29 -13.54
N LEU A 320 -4.25 -5.70 -12.27
CA LEU A 320 -3.66 -6.97 -11.84
C LEU A 320 -4.47 -8.18 -12.27
N SER A 321 -5.78 -8.02 -12.46
CA SER A 321 -6.67 -9.09 -12.93
C SER A 321 -6.88 -9.11 -14.45
N ARG A 322 -6.20 -8.27 -15.22
CA ARG A 322 -6.33 -8.26 -16.69
C ARG A 322 -6.08 -9.63 -17.30
N GLY A 323 -6.99 -10.03 -18.21
CA GLY A 323 -6.91 -11.33 -18.91
C GLY A 323 -7.28 -12.51 -18.04
N ARG A 324 -7.82 -12.28 -16.83
CA ARG A 324 -8.36 -13.31 -15.94
C ARG A 324 -9.84 -13.08 -15.72
N SER A 325 -10.63 -14.15 -15.70
CA SER A 325 -12.06 -14.05 -15.42
C SER A 325 -12.28 -13.75 -13.93
N THR A 326 -12.90 -12.61 -13.66
CA THR A 326 -13.23 -12.16 -12.30
C THR A 326 -14.58 -11.44 -12.31
N GLY A 327 -15.28 -11.39 -11.18
CA GLY A 327 -16.55 -10.66 -11.05
C GLY A 327 -16.42 -9.12 -11.14
N ILE A 328 -15.19 -8.59 -11.22
CA ILE A 328 -14.94 -7.14 -11.36
C ILE A 328 -14.71 -6.69 -12.82
N GLU A 329 -14.97 -7.55 -13.81
CA GLU A 329 -14.77 -7.24 -15.24
C GLU A 329 -15.53 -5.97 -15.67
N SER A 330 -16.72 -5.72 -15.14
CA SER A 330 -17.51 -4.52 -15.41
C SER A 330 -16.76 -3.22 -15.04
N LEU A 331 -15.89 -3.25 -14.02
CA LEU A 331 -15.07 -2.09 -13.68
C LEU A 331 -14.04 -1.76 -14.78
N SER A 332 -13.55 -2.76 -15.51
CA SER A 332 -12.61 -2.55 -16.62
C SER A 332 -13.24 -1.84 -17.81
N GLU A 333 -14.56 -2.00 -17.99
CA GLU A 333 -15.34 -1.33 -19.03
C GLU A 333 -15.59 0.14 -18.67
N GLU A 334 -15.73 0.46 -17.39
CA GLU A 334 -15.99 1.81 -16.88
C GLU A 334 -14.70 2.60 -16.60
N LEU A 335 -13.65 1.95 -16.09
CA LEU A 335 -12.39 2.60 -15.71
C LEU A 335 -11.41 2.69 -16.90
N THR A 336 -11.87 3.34 -17.99
CA THR A 336 -11.14 3.40 -19.26
C THR A 336 -10.25 4.63 -19.43
N TYR A 337 -10.48 5.68 -18.65
CA TYR A 337 -9.70 6.92 -18.75
C TYR A 337 -8.30 6.75 -18.14
N PRO A 338 -7.28 7.39 -18.73
CA PRO A 338 -5.96 7.42 -18.11
C PRO A 338 -5.86 8.41 -16.92
N TYR A 339 -6.79 9.36 -16.82
CA TYR A 339 -6.77 10.41 -15.81
C TYR A 339 -8.16 10.64 -15.20
N TYR A 340 -8.20 10.69 -13.86
CA TYR A 340 -9.41 10.91 -13.11
C TYR A 340 -9.18 12.03 -12.09
N MET A 341 -10.18 12.90 -11.92
CA MET A 341 -10.17 13.95 -10.93
C MET A 341 -11.31 13.79 -9.95
N TRP A 342 -10.99 13.93 -8.68
CA TRP A 342 -11.93 13.96 -7.58
C TRP A 342 -12.24 15.40 -7.18
N ALA A 343 -13.48 15.83 -7.26
CA ALA A 343 -13.96 17.11 -6.75
C ALA A 343 -14.59 16.91 -5.37
N ASN A 344 -13.86 17.26 -4.32
CA ASN A 344 -14.29 17.04 -2.93
C ASN A 344 -15.10 18.23 -2.39
N ARG A 345 -14.51 19.43 -2.42
CA ARG A 345 -15.07 20.65 -1.84
C ARG A 345 -14.97 21.82 -2.81
N ARG A 346 -15.74 22.91 -2.52
CA ARG A 346 -15.60 24.20 -3.19
C ARG A 346 -15.03 25.21 -2.22
N GLU A 347 -13.74 25.48 -2.35
CA GLU A 347 -13.14 26.58 -1.59
C GLU A 347 -13.02 27.84 -2.42
N ARG A 348 -13.06 29.02 -1.74
CA ARG A 348 -13.03 30.30 -2.44
C ARG A 348 -11.68 30.60 -3.11
N ARG A 349 -10.60 30.00 -2.61
CA ARG A 349 -9.23 30.24 -3.10
C ARG A 349 -8.92 29.48 -4.38
N HIS A 350 -9.51 28.31 -4.58
CA HIS A 350 -9.26 27.44 -5.73
C HIS A 350 -10.47 27.42 -6.66
N ARG A 351 -10.69 28.54 -7.33
CA ARG A 351 -11.79 28.67 -8.31
C ARG A 351 -11.57 27.89 -9.59
N LEU A 352 -10.38 27.36 -9.81
CA LEU A 352 -9.88 26.89 -11.10
C LEU A 352 -9.41 25.45 -11.02
N PHE A 353 -10.32 24.54 -10.69
CA PHE A 353 -10.09 23.15 -11.06
C PHE A 353 -10.18 23.08 -12.59
N ALA A 354 -9.04 23.12 -13.30
CA ALA A 354 -9.04 22.66 -14.69
C ALA A 354 -9.49 21.20 -14.69
N PRO A 355 -10.37 20.77 -15.48
CA PRO A 355 -10.97 21.18 -16.74
C PRO A 355 -12.36 21.83 -16.60
N PHE A 356 -12.77 22.26 -15.42
CA PHE A 356 -14.12 22.75 -15.14
C PHE A 356 -14.27 24.25 -15.31
N ASN A 357 -13.28 24.86 -15.90
CA ASN A 357 -13.23 26.31 -16.13
C ASN A 357 -14.07 26.77 -17.35
N ASN A 358 -15.06 25.99 -17.75
CA ASN A 358 -16.02 26.49 -18.72
C ASN A 358 -16.95 27.48 -18.06
N ALA A 359 -16.90 28.70 -18.57
CA ALA A 359 -17.64 29.87 -18.13
C ALA A 359 -19.01 29.55 -17.52
N GLY A 360 -19.14 29.74 -16.21
CA GLY A 360 -20.42 29.70 -15.52
C GLY A 360 -20.88 28.35 -14.96
N VAL A 361 -20.23 27.23 -15.27
CA VAL A 361 -20.62 25.92 -14.74
C VAL A 361 -19.77 25.59 -13.49
N LYS A 362 -20.40 25.58 -12.32
CA LYS A 362 -19.74 25.08 -11.10
C LYS A 362 -19.69 23.55 -11.15
N PRO A 363 -18.51 22.91 -10.95
CA PRO A 363 -18.44 21.47 -10.92
C PRO A 363 -19.30 20.93 -9.77
N THR A 364 -19.92 19.78 -10.00
CA THR A 364 -20.60 19.05 -8.93
C THR A 364 -19.52 18.43 -8.02
N ILE A 365 -19.62 18.67 -6.74
CA ILE A 365 -18.71 18.09 -5.72
C ILE A 365 -19.09 16.66 -5.37
N LEU A 366 -18.20 15.97 -4.67
CA LEU A 366 -18.28 14.54 -4.31
C LEU A 366 -18.49 13.67 -5.56
N ARG A 367 -17.71 13.95 -6.59
CA ARG A 367 -17.81 13.27 -7.89
C ARG A 367 -16.45 13.10 -8.55
N TRP A 368 -16.31 11.99 -9.26
CA TRP A 368 -15.22 11.73 -10.17
C TRP A 368 -15.50 12.23 -11.57
N TYR A 369 -14.44 12.70 -12.22
CA TYR A 369 -14.45 13.12 -13.62
C TYR A 369 -13.28 12.44 -14.34
N GLY A 370 -13.58 11.70 -15.41
CA GLY A 370 -12.58 11.10 -16.28
C GLY A 370 -12.17 12.04 -17.40
N ALA A 371 -10.88 12.08 -17.73
CA ALA A 371 -10.37 12.84 -18.85
C ALA A 371 -9.44 11.99 -19.73
N LYS A 372 -9.50 12.25 -21.05
CA LYS A 372 -8.60 11.64 -22.02
C LYS A 372 -7.31 12.45 -22.07
N ILE A 373 -6.19 11.78 -21.88
CA ILE A 373 -4.87 12.34 -22.10
C ILE A 373 -4.25 11.58 -23.26
N SER A 374 -3.71 12.28 -24.22
CA SER A 374 -3.07 11.67 -25.39
C SER A 374 -1.56 11.58 -25.18
N LYS A 375 -0.94 10.54 -25.74
CA LYS A 375 0.51 10.48 -25.89
C LYS A 375 0.95 11.62 -26.81
N MET A 376 2.02 12.32 -26.44
CA MET A 376 2.57 13.43 -27.21
C MET A 376 3.75 12.95 -28.05
N ASP A 377 3.73 13.16 -29.36
CA ASP A 377 4.79 12.74 -30.29
C ASP A 377 6.17 13.32 -29.92
N GLY A 378 6.20 14.54 -29.42
CA GLY A 378 7.44 15.20 -28.95
C GLY A 378 7.73 15.01 -27.45
N CYS A 379 7.19 13.98 -26.80
CA CYS A 379 7.48 13.73 -25.40
C CYS A 379 8.89 13.18 -25.23
N PRO A 380 9.75 13.80 -24.40
CA PRO A 380 11.13 13.34 -24.20
C PRO A 380 11.25 11.98 -23.51
N ILE A 381 10.16 11.50 -22.86
CA ILE A 381 10.16 10.23 -22.12
C ILE A 381 9.55 9.09 -22.95
N CYS A 382 8.40 9.30 -23.55
CA CYS A 382 7.67 8.23 -24.26
C CYS A 382 7.44 8.51 -25.76
N GLY A 383 7.89 9.66 -26.30
CA GLY A 383 7.82 9.96 -27.73
C GLY A 383 8.86 9.19 -28.53
N ASP A 384 8.67 9.13 -29.85
CA ASP A 384 9.58 8.40 -30.76
C ASP A 384 10.94 9.08 -30.94
N GLY A 385 11.12 10.27 -30.37
CA GLY A 385 12.40 11.00 -30.31
C GLY A 385 13.20 10.63 -29.05
N LEU A 386 13.68 9.40 -28.96
CA LEU A 386 14.69 9.03 -27.98
C LEU A 386 15.94 9.89 -28.22
N ILE A 387 16.16 10.87 -27.33
CA ILE A 387 17.51 11.36 -27.10
C ILE A 387 18.22 10.22 -26.37
N VAL A 388 18.95 9.41 -27.12
CA VAL A 388 19.94 8.52 -26.54
C VAL A 388 20.99 9.45 -25.92
N LEU A 389 20.94 9.61 -24.61
CA LEU A 389 22.02 10.24 -23.89
C LEU A 389 23.16 9.22 -23.90
N ASP A 390 24.16 9.48 -24.74
CA ASP A 390 25.44 8.78 -24.65
C ASP A 390 26.05 9.06 -23.27
N GLU A 391 26.58 8.02 -22.62
CA GLU A 391 27.28 8.15 -21.36
C GLU A 391 28.53 9.04 -21.57
N GLY A 392 28.40 10.32 -21.36
CA GLY A 392 29.52 11.28 -21.53
C GLY A 392 29.13 12.73 -21.75
N ASP A 393 27.89 13.03 -22.04
CA ASP A 393 27.47 14.42 -22.22
C ASP A 393 27.06 15.06 -20.89
N ASP A 394 27.85 16.02 -20.43
CA ASP A 394 27.46 16.95 -19.36
C ASP A 394 26.15 17.63 -19.74
N ILE A 395 25.10 17.40 -18.98
CA ILE A 395 23.79 18.02 -19.19
C ILE A 395 23.91 19.52 -18.91
N ASN A 396 24.19 20.29 -19.94
CA ASN A 396 23.94 21.71 -19.92
C ASN A 396 22.45 21.94 -20.06
N VAL A 397 21.77 22.07 -18.92
CA VAL A 397 20.36 22.52 -18.88
C VAL A 397 20.34 23.96 -19.33
N THR A 398 20.21 24.20 -20.64
CA THR A 398 19.82 25.50 -21.13
C THR A 398 18.42 25.79 -20.61
N GLN A 399 18.31 26.73 -19.70
CA GLN A 399 17.05 27.35 -19.32
C GLN A 399 16.33 27.76 -20.61
N THR A 400 15.23 27.06 -20.93
CA THR A 400 14.33 27.51 -21.98
C THR A 400 13.65 28.75 -21.44
N ASP A 401 13.94 29.87 -22.05
CA ASP A 401 13.42 31.19 -21.69
C ASP A 401 11.90 31.18 -21.81
N LEU A 402 11.23 31.32 -20.68
CA LEU A 402 9.75 31.35 -20.59
C LEU A 402 9.12 32.63 -21.14
N SER A 403 9.94 33.51 -21.76
CA SER A 403 9.49 34.80 -22.30
C SER A 403 8.70 34.72 -23.60
N ASP A 404 8.62 33.55 -24.25
CA ASP A 404 7.96 33.39 -25.56
C ASP A 404 6.51 32.83 -25.48
N ILE A 405 5.96 32.66 -24.28
CA ILE A 405 4.55 32.30 -24.15
C ILE A 405 3.74 33.59 -24.16
N LYS A 406 3.29 34.00 -25.32
CA LYS A 406 2.24 35.01 -25.46
C LYS A 406 0.93 34.46 -24.91
N LEU A 407 0.51 34.97 -23.76
CA LEU A 407 -0.87 34.89 -23.31
C LEU A 407 -1.68 35.89 -24.13
N ASP A 408 -2.47 35.39 -25.08
CA ASP A 408 -3.49 36.22 -25.73
C ASP A 408 -4.54 36.58 -24.66
N GLU A 409 -4.59 37.85 -24.32
CA GLU A 409 -5.69 38.43 -23.53
C GLU A 409 -6.98 38.36 -24.33
N ALA A 410 -7.98 37.68 -23.78
CA ALA A 410 -9.39 37.82 -24.14
C ALA A 410 -10.29 37.65 -22.91
#